data_176710cfa6e39021ae06bcd7e05b4837
#
_entry.id   176710cfa6e39021ae06bcd7e05b4837
#
_cell.length_a   1.000
_cell.length_b   1.000
_cell.length_c   1.000
_cell.angle_alpha   90.00
_cell.angle_beta   90.00
_cell.angle_gamma   90.00
#
_symmetry.space_group_name_H-M   'P 1'
#
loop_
_entity.id
_entity.type
_entity.pdbx_description
1 polymer ?
#
loop_
_entity_poly.entity_id
_entity_poly.type
_entity_poly.pdbx_seq_one_letter_code
_entity_poly.pdbx_strand_id
1 'polypeptide(L)'
;MATIDIIIIVVYLSAIVVVGLVMQKKASAGIDSYFLGNRNLPWWALGASGMASNTDIAGTMINTAFIYALGTKGFFIEIRGGVTLIMAFLMVFMGKWNRRSQVMTQAEWMHFRFGTKKEGDVARIISAIAAIIMTVAMVTYFVIGAGKFIGDYLGIEPLYASILMIILAMTYTLASGLYGVVWTDVFQGIFIFGVIIYISVLAMTTVDLPDEFLVSVPMMDGSFTAIKTTLAEWSRMTPPQEMNMPEGSTFSIYNLFGIAIMFYLFKVTLEGSSGAGGYMLQRYFAAKSDREAGLLSLFWTCLLAFRWPLIASFAMLGIYHGIETGTVIADPELVLPTVIKNYIPVGVKGFLIAGLMAAAMSTFDSTVNAGAAYWVKDLYQTYLRPNASEKDLILQSRLASLVIVLLALLFSLTISNINEIWGWITMGIGAGMFIPQVIRWYWWRFNGYGFAIGTAVGMIAAVLTKTFGGPIAEYNSFLIASGSSLVGCILGTYLTPPTESAVLSNFYKVTRPFGFWGSVRTEIPPDVLNQINEENRRDIIAIFFAVPWQVVLFLTGMMIVMKQWSNVFNLFGLLVVLSAGLYWFWYRHLSKEVRL
;
A
#
# COMPACT_ATOMS: atom_id res chain seq x y z
N MET A 1 14.79 -19.40 -20.31
CA MET A 1 15.11 -18.00 -20.72
C MET A 1 16.11 -18.00 -21.86
N ALA A 2 15.92 -17.11 -22.84
CA ALA A 2 16.96 -16.89 -23.85
C ALA A 2 18.12 -16.07 -23.25
N THR A 3 19.34 -16.28 -23.79
CA THR A 3 20.54 -15.57 -23.31
C THR A 3 20.37 -14.04 -23.32
N ILE A 4 19.66 -13.50 -24.31
CA ILE A 4 19.40 -12.05 -24.42
C ILE A 4 18.53 -11.54 -23.27
N ASP A 5 17.53 -12.29 -22.81
CA ASP A 5 16.70 -11.92 -21.65
C ASP A 5 17.53 -11.82 -20.38
N ILE A 6 18.44 -12.79 -20.18
CA ILE A 6 19.35 -12.82 -19.02
C ILE A 6 20.30 -11.60 -19.07
N ILE A 7 20.86 -11.30 -20.25
CA ILE A 7 21.74 -10.13 -20.42
C ILE A 7 20.98 -8.84 -20.08
N ILE A 8 19.75 -8.67 -20.55
CA ILE A 8 18.93 -7.49 -20.27
C ILE A 8 18.70 -7.34 -18.76
N ILE A 9 18.32 -8.43 -18.08
CA ILE A 9 18.09 -8.42 -16.62
C ILE A 9 19.37 -8.04 -15.87
N VAL A 10 20.51 -8.66 -16.22
CA VAL A 10 21.79 -8.39 -15.56
C VAL A 10 22.26 -6.96 -15.79
N VAL A 11 22.15 -6.45 -17.02
CA VAL A 11 22.50 -5.06 -17.34
C VAL A 11 21.59 -4.09 -16.57
N TYR A 12 20.30 -4.34 -16.54
CA TYR A 12 19.33 -3.50 -15.82
C TYR A 12 19.59 -3.48 -14.31
N LEU A 13 19.75 -4.65 -13.67
CA LEU A 13 20.04 -4.75 -12.24
C LEU A 13 21.39 -4.10 -11.91
N SER A 14 22.40 -4.27 -12.76
CA SER A 14 23.70 -3.61 -12.61
C SER A 14 23.56 -2.08 -12.68
N ALA A 15 22.76 -1.56 -13.61
CA ALA A 15 22.50 -0.12 -13.74
C ALA A 15 21.83 0.44 -12.47
N ILE A 16 20.85 -0.26 -11.90
CA ILE A 16 20.19 0.16 -10.64
C ILE A 16 21.18 0.21 -9.48
N VAL A 17 22.00 -0.83 -9.32
CA VAL A 17 23.04 -0.86 -8.27
C VAL A 17 24.01 0.32 -8.44
N VAL A 18 24.44 0.62 -9.68
CA VAL A 18 25.32 1.77 -9.95
C VAL A 18 24.62 3.09 -9.60
N VAL A 19 23.37 3.29 -9.98
CA VAL A 19 22.59 4.48 -9.63
C VAL A 19 22.49 4.63 -8.10
N GLY A 20 22.17 3.55 -7.39
CA GLY A 20 22.11 3.54 -5.92
C GLY A 20 23.44 3.94 -5.28
N LEU A 21 24.56 3.39 -5.74
CA LEU A 21 25.89 3.71 -5.24
C LEU A 21 26.32 5.15 -5.55
N VAL A 22 25.97 5.68 -6.72
CA VAL A 22 26.24 7.11 -7.07
C VAL A 22 25.46 8.04 -6.15
N MET A 23 24.22 7.69 -5.82
CA MET A 23 23.38 8.49 -4.91
C MET A 23 23.80 8.39 -3.43
N GLN A 24 24.61 7.39 -3.05
CA GLN A 24 25.08 7.17 -1.69
C GLN A 24 25.74 8.41 -1.06
N LYS A 25 26.55 9.15 -1.83
CA LYS A 25 27.24 10.36 -1.34
C LYS A 25 26.25 11.44 -0.89
N LYS A 26 25.11 11.59 -1.59
CA LYS A 26 24.07 12.56 -1.22
C LYS A 26 23.23 12.06 -0.04
N ALA A 27 22.92 10.77 0.00
CA ALA A 27 22.16 10.14 1.08
C ALA A 27 22.91 10.16 2.42
N SER A 28 24.23 10.00 2.39
CA SER A 28 25.08 9.93 3.60
C SER A 28 25.43 11.30 4.21
N ALA A 29 24.85 12.40 3.74
CA ALA A 29 25.11 13.74 4.27
C ALA A 29 24.48 14.01 5.65
N GLY A 30 23.63 13.12 6.16
CA GLY A 30 22.98 13.19 7.46
C GLY A 30 21.69 12.38 7.50
N ILE A 31 21.11 12.24 8.70
CA ILE A 31 19.91 11.42 8.91
C ILE A 31 18.68 11.98 8.17
N ASP A 32 18.53 13.30 8.09
CA ASP A 32 17.45 13.95 7.34
C ASP A 32 17.59 13.72 5.83
N SER A 33 18.82 13.73 5.32
CA SER A 33 19.10 13.38 3.93
C SER A 33 18.79 11.91 3.65
N TYR A 34 19.15 11.02 4.57
CA TYR A 34 18.97 9.59 4.43
C TYR A 34 17.48 9.18 4.43
N PHE A 35 16.66 9.72 5.35
CA PHE A 35 15.25 9.31 5.50
C PHE A 35 14.24 10.22 4.80
N LEU A 36 14.53 11.51 4.57
CA LEU A 36 13.59 12.48 3.97
C LEU A 36 14.13 13.19 2.72
N GLY A 37 15.33 12.86 2.26
CA GLY A 37 15.94 13.55 1.13
C GLY A 37 16.08 15.07 1.36
N ASN A 38 16.28 15.52 2.61
CA ASN A 38 16.29 16.92 3.04
C ASN A 38 15.04 17.72 2.66
N ARG A 39 13.90 17.05 2.40
CA ARG A 39 12.65 17.64 1.89
C ARG A 39 12.83 18.48 0.61
N ASN A 40 13.81 18.11 -0.22
CA ASN A 40 14.14 18.81 -1.48
C ASN A 40 13.71 18.06 -2.73
N LEU A 41 13.16 16.84 -2.56
CA LEU A 41 12.67 16.04 -3.67
C LEU A 41 11.42 16.69 -4.30
N PRO A 42 11.31 16.74 -5.64
CA PRO A 42 10.14 17.29 -6.29
C PRO A 42 8.93 16.36 -6.12
N TRP A 43 7.73 16.93 -6.01
CA TRP A 43 6.48 16.20 -5.79
C TRP A 43 6.21 15.09 -6.82
N TRP A 44 6.56 15.33 -8.09
CA TRP A 44 6.39 14.32 -9.14
C TRP A 44 7.33 13.11 -8.96
N ALA A 45 8.56 13.32 -8.48
CA ALA A 45 9.48 12.22 -8.20
C ALA A 45 9.00 11.41 -6.99
N LEU A 46 8.50 12.08 -5.94
CA LEU A 46 7.89 11.42 -4.78
C LEU A 46 6.65 10.61 -5.19
N GLY A 47 5.80 11.16 -6.07
CA GLY A 47 4.61 10.47 -6.59
C GLY A 47 4.97 9.27 -7.48
N ALA A 48 5.95 9.40 -8.37
CA ALA A 48 6.43 8.31 -9.22
C ALA A 48 7.07 7.19 -8.39
N SER A 49 7.91 7.53 -7.41
CA SER A 49 8.49 6.59 -6.46
C SER A 49 7.40 5.86 -5.67
N GLY A 50 6.37 6.57 -5.22
CA GLY A 50 5.24 5.97 -4.54
C GLY A 50 4.50 4.95 -5.41
N MET A 51 4.24 5.26 -6.67
CA MET A 51 3.61 4.33 -7.62
C MET A 51 4.48 3.09 -7.86
N ALA A 52 5.78 3.27 -8.10
CA ALA A 52 6.70 2.14 -8.30
C ALA A 52 6.69 1.20 -7.08
N SER A 53 6.68 1.76 -5.86
CA SER A 53 6.60 0.99 -4.62
C SER A 53 5.25 0.29 -4.39
N ASN A 54 4.18 0.68 -5.09
CA ASN A 54 2.87 0.01 -5.03
C ASN A 54 2.63 -0.96 -6.19
N THR A 55 3.56 -1.08 -7.13
CA THR A 55 3.45 -1.99 -8.29
C THR A 55 4.39 -3.18 -8.09
N ASP A 56 4.28 -3.85 -6.95
CA ASP A 56 5.10 -5.01 -6.63
C ASP A 56 4.64 -6.28 -7.36
N ILE A 57 5.51 -7.30 -7.40
CA ILE A 57 5.22 -8.59 -8.02
C ILE A 57 4.10 -9.31 -7.27
N ALA A 58 4.17 -9.38 -5.93
CA ALA A 58 3.22 -10.13 -5.13
C ALA A 58 1.79 -9.61 -5.29
N GLY A 59 1.60 -8.29 -5.18
CA GLY A 59 0.30 -7.67 -5.40
C GLY A 59 -0.17 -7.75 -6.86
N THR A 60 0.76 -7.76 -7.82
CA THR A 60 0.39 -7.97 -9.23
C THR A 60 -0.07 -9.40 -9.47
N MET A 61 0.58 -10.40 -8.85
CA MET A 61 0.17 -11.81 -8.92
C MET A 61 -1.21 -12.02 -8.29
N ILE A 62 -1.46 -11.52 -7.06
CA ILE A 62 -2.75 -11.64 -6.38
C ILE A 62 -3.86 -10.99 -7.20
N ASN A 63 -3.66 -9.74 -7.62
CA ASN A 63 -4.68 -9.02 -8.37
C ASN A 63 -4.97 -9.70 -9.72
N THR A 64 -3.94 -10.22 -10.39
CA THR A 64 -4.11 -11.00 -11.62
C THR A 64 -4.89 -12.28 -11.35
N ALA A 65 -4.60 -12.99 -10.26
CA ALA A 65 -5.32 -14.19 -9.85
C ALA A 65 -6.81 -13.91 -9.62
N PHE A 66 -7.13 -12.82 -8.90
CA PHE A 66 -8.52 -12.43 -8.67
C PHE A 66 -9.25 -12.03 -9.96
N ILE A 67 -8.61 -11.23 -10.83
CA ILE A 67 -9.26 -10.85 -12.08
C ILE A 67 -9.38 -12.06 -13.02
N TYR A 68 -8.39 -12.95 -13.08
CA TYR A 68 -8.46 -14.19 -13.82
C TYR A 68 -9.65 -15.06 -13.37
N ALA A 69 -9.74 -15.34 -12.07
CA ALA A 69 -10.77 -16.23 -11.53
C ALA A 69 -12.18 -15.61 -11.46
N LEU A 70 -12.28 -14.32 -11.16
CA LEU A 70 -13.54 -13.66 -10.78
C LEU A 70 -13.91 -12.47 -11.68
N GLY A 71 -13.06 -12.11 -12.64
CA GLY A 71 -13.26 -10.92 -13.47
C GLY A 71 -13.25 -9.64 -12.65
N THR A 72 -14.10 -8.70 -13.01
CA THR A 72 -14.24 -7.39 -12.33
C THR A 72 -14.61 -7.51 -10.86
N LYS A 73 -15.22 -8.62 -10.42
CA LYS A 73 -15.47 -8.87 -9.00
C LYS A 73 -14.18 -8.90 -8.18
N GLY A 74 -13.10 -9.41 -8.77
CA GLY A 74 -11.77 -9.38 -8.15
C GLY A 74 -11.27 -7.97 -7.83
N PHE A 75 -11.56 -6.98 -8.67
CA PHE A 75 -11.26 -5.57 -8.38
C PHE A 75 -11.98 -5.08 -7.12
N PHE A 76 -13.26 -5.41 -6.98
CA PHE A 76 -14.05 -5.00 -5.81
C PHE A 76 -13.61 -5.69 -4.52
N ILE A 77 -13.17 -6.95 -4.58
CA ILE A 77 -12.54 -7.62 -3.43
C ILE A 77 -11.27 -6.88 -3.02
N GLU A 78 -10.45 -6.47 -3.97
CA GLU A 78 -9.18 -5.78 -3.70
C GLU A 78 -9.35 -4.32 -3.22
N ILE A 79 -10.57 -3.80 -3.10
CA ILE A 79 -10.84 -2.58 -2.31
C ILE A 79 -10.32 -2.74 -0.88
N ARG A 80 -10.27 -3.95 -0.34
CA ARG A 80 -9.69 -4.26 0.99
C ARG A 80 -8.24 -3.78 1.17
N GLY A 81 -7.46 -3.58 0.08
CA GLY A 81 -6.08 -3.11 0.13
C GLY A 81 -5.43 -2.85 -1.23
N GLY A 82 -5.60 -3.73 -2.21
CA GLY A 82 -4.92 -3.69 -3.50
C GLY A 82 -5.32 -2.51 -4.41
N VAL A 83 -6.53 -2.01 -4.29
CA VAL A 83 -7.00 -0.80 -5.03
C VAL A 83 -6.38 0.48 -4.48
N THR A 84 -5.85 0.46 -3.27
CA THR A 84 -5.15 1.59 -2.63
C THR A 84 -6.03 2.86 -2.57
N LEU A 85 -7.34 2.71 -2.25
CA LEU A 85 -8.28 3.84 -2.15
C LEU A 85 -7.91 4.88 -1.09
N ILE A 86 -7.01 4.56 -0.17
CA ILE A 86 -6.45 5.51 0.80
C ILE A 86 -5.80 6.73 0.11
N MET A 87 -5.39 6.60 -1.16
CA MET A 87 -4.80 7.70 -1.93
C MET A 87 -5.77 8.86 -2.12
N ALA A 88 -7.08 8.62 -2.23
CA ALA A 88 -8.09 9.67 -2.28
C ALA A 88 -8.09 10.55 -1.01
N PHE A 89 -7.95 9.92 0.16
CA PHE A 89 -7.86 10.60 1.46
C PHE A 89 -6.55 11.37 1.61
N LEU A 90 -5.43 10.76 1.21
CA LEU A 90 -4.12 11.40 1.21
C LEU A 90 -4.08 12.59 0.25
N MET A 91 -4.74 12.51 -0.89
CA MET A 91 -4.85 13.59 -1.86
C MET A 91 -5.59 14.79 -1.28
N VAL A 92 -6.73 14.57 -0.63
CA VAL A 92 -7.63 15.66 -0.22
C VAL A 92 -7.18 16.31 1.09
N PHE A 93 -6.94 15.55 2.15
CA PHE A 93 -6.67 16.13 3.47
C PHE A 93 -5.57 15.42 4.29
N MET A 94 -5.47 14.09 4.28
CA MET A 94 -4.50 13.39 5.12
C MET A 94 -3.05 13.66 4.74
N GLY A 95 -2.76 13.84 3.46
CA GLY A 95 -1.41 14.18 3.00
C GLY A 95 -0.93 15.51 3.58
N LYS A 96 -1.76 16.55 3.50
CA LYS A 96 -1.43 17.87 4.06
C LYS A 96 -1.39 17.89 5.60
N TRP A 97 -2.28 17.13 6.28
CA TRP A 97 -2.26 17.05 7.74
C TRP A 97 -0.99 16.37 8.26
N ASN A 98 -0.57 15.28 7.62
CA ASN A 98 0.69 14.62 7.97
C ASN A 98 1.90 15.53 7.68
N ARG A 99 1.94 16.17 6.53
CA ARG A 99 3.02 17.08 6.15
C ARG A 99 3.17 18.25 7.13
N ARG A 100 2.07 18.82 7.62
CA ARG A 100 2.04 19.95 8.58
C ARG A 100 2.71 19.60 9.92
N SER A 101 2.77 18.32 10.30
CA SER A 101 3.42 17.89 11.55
C SER A 101 4.95 18.04 11.53
N GLN A 102 5.58 18.17 10.35
CA GLN A 102 7.03 18.37 10.17
C GLN A 102 7.91 17.29 10.78
N VAL A 103 7.38 16.10 11.07
CA VAL A 103 8.10 14.97 11.66
C VAL A 103 8.79 14.11 10.59
N MET A 104 9.64 13.19 11.02
CA MET A 104 10.33 12.23 10.17
C MET A 104 9.61 10.87 10.12
N THR A 105 9.03 10.45 11.24
CA THR A 105 8.36 9.15 11.38
C THR A 105 6.97 9.31 11.97
N GLN A 106 6.13 8.30 11.75
CA GLN A 106 4.81 8.24 12.39
C GLN A 106 4.90 8.06 13.92
N ALA A 107 5.96 7.46 14.42
CA ALA A 107 6.16 7.30 15.85
C ALA A 107 6.60 8.64 16.49
N GLU A 108 7.48 9.41 15.83
CA GLU A 108 7.81 10.79 16.26
C GLU A 108 6.57 11.69 16.29
N TRP A 109 5.60 11.46 15.39
CA TRP A 109 4.32 12.17 15.36
C TRP A 109 3.54 12.04 16.69
N MET A 110 3.77 10.97 17.46
CA MET A 110 3.12 10.79 18.77
C MET A 110 3.52 11.89 19.75
N HIS A 111 4.77 12.34 19.75
CA HIS A 111 5.20 13.48 20.55
C HIS A 111 4.52 14.78 20.10
N PHE A 112 4.34 14.98 18.81
CA PHE A 112 3.62 16.15 18.29
C PHE A 112 2.14 16.19 18.74
N ARG A 113 1.48 15.02 18.86
CA ARG A 113 0.06 14.91 19.23
C ARG A 113 -0.17 14.79 20.73
N PHE A 114 0.70 14.11 21.46
CA PHE A 114 0.51 13.75 22.87
C PHE A 114 1.55 14.40 23.81
N GLY A 115 2.46 15.20 23.28
CA GLY A 115 3.52 15.85 24.04
C GLY A 115 4.74 14.95 24.28
N THR A 116 5.78 15.52 24.92
CA THR A 116 7.09 14.86 25.16
C THR A 116 7.22 14.25 26.54
N LYS A 117 6.13 14.15 27.32
CA LYS A 117 6.10 13.51 28.63
C LYS A 117 5.84 11.99 28.49
N LYS A 118 5.76 11.29 29.63
CA LYS A 118 5.53 9.82 29.68
C LYS A 118 4.40 9.33 28.76
N GLU A 119 3.35 10.10 28.62
CA GLU A 119 2.21 9.81 27.75
C GLU A 119 2.66 9.68 26.29
N GLY A 120 3.35 10.69 25.78
CA GLY A 120 3.87 10.70 24.42
C GLY A 120 4.97 9.66 24.18
N ASP A 121 5.84 9.42 25.19
CA ASP A 121 6.88 8.41 25.11
C ASP A 121 6.30 7.00 24.96
N VAL A 122 5.32 6.63 25.77
CA VAL A 122 4.66 5.32 25.70
C VAL A 122 3.98 5.15 24.33
N ALA A 123 3.27 6.17 23.85
CA ALA A 123 2.64 6.16 22.53
C ALA A 123 3.69 6.00 21.41
N ARG A 124 4.82 6.71 21.49
CA ARG A 124 5.90 6.64 20.52
C ARG A 124 6.56 5.27 20.48
N ILE A 125 6.90 4.70 21.62
CA ILE A 125 7.51 3.37 21.74
C ILE A 125 6.58 2.30 21.15
N ILE A 126 5.31 2.27 21.55
CA ILE A 126 4.34 1.27 21.04
C ILE A 126 4.10 1.47 19.55
N SER A 127 4.00 2.71 19.07
CA SER A 127 3.89 3.01 17.64
C SER A 127 5.09 2.50 16.83
N ALA A 128 6.31 2.69 17.34
CA ALA A 128 7.53 2.21 16.69
C ALA A 128 7.59 0.68 16.63
N ILE A 129 7.28 0.01 17.75
CA ILE A 129 7.25 -1.46 17.82
C ILE A 129 6.20 -2.01 16.86
N ALA A 130 4.98 -1.45 16.86
CA ALA A 130 3.90 -1.85 15.98
C ALA A 130 4.28 -1.68 14.50
N ALA A 131 4.93 -0.55 14.15
CA ALA A 131 5.40 -0.28 12.81
C ALA A 131 6.52 -1.23 12.36
N ILE A 132 7.44 -1.63 13.26
CA ILE A 132 8.47 -2.63 12.97
C ILE A 132 7.84 -4.01 12.72
N ILE A 133 6.87 -4.43 13.54
CA ILE A 133 6.15 -5.71 13.35
C ILE A 133 5.43 -5.69 11.99
N MET A 134 4.73 -4.60 11.66
CA MET A 134 4.08 -4.43 10.36
C MET A 134 5.09 -4.47 9.21
N THR A 135 6.27 -3.87 9.40
CA THR A 135 7.36 -3.92 8.42
C THR A 135 7.83 -5.36 8.17
N VAL A 136 8.04 -6.14 9.24
CA VAL A 136 8.42 -7.56 9.12
C VAL A 136 7.35 -8.34 8.34
N ALA A 137 6.07 -8.14 8.66
CA ALA A 137 4.96 -8.79 7.95
C ALA A 137 4.94 -8.40 6.45
N MET A 138 5.12 -7.12 6.13
CA MET A 138 5.18 -6.64 4.74
C MET A 138 6.39 -7.21 3.98
N VAL A 139 7.56 -7.26 4.62
CA VAL A 139 8.75 -7.88 3.99
C VAL A 139 8.52 -9.38 3.77
N THR A 140 7.85 -10.08 4.70
CA THR A 140 7.46 -11.50 4.53
C THR A 140 6.58 -11.68 3.28
N TYR A 141 5.58 -10.83 3.10
CA TYR A 141 4.73 -10.83 1.91
C TYR A 141 5.55 -10.70 0.62
N PHE A 142 6.52 -9.78 0.56
CA PHE A 142 7.40 -9.63 -0.60
C PHE A 142 8.31 -10.84 -0.82
N VAL A 143 8.84 -11.41 0.25
CA VAL A 143 9.67 -12.62 0.21
C VAL A 143 8.91 -13.78 -0.45
N ILE A 144 7.67 -14.03 -0.01
CA ILE A 144 6.84 -15.11 -0.55
C ILE A 144 6.50 -14.85 -2.02
N GLY A 145 6.06 -13.63 -2.36
CA GLY A 145 5.69 -13.26 -3.72
C GLY A 145 6.86 -13.32 -4.70
N ALA A 146 8.00 -12.72 -4.33
CA ALA A 146 9.21 -12.77 -5.15
C ALA A 146 9.74 -14.20 -5.30
N GLY A 147 9.71 -14.98 -4.22
CA GLY A 147 10.12 -16.39 -4.25
C GLY A 147 9.26 -17.23 -5.17
N LYS A 148 7.93 -17.11 -5.07
CA LYS A 148 7.00 -17.86 -5.94
C LYS A 148 7.17 -17.48 -7.41
N PHE A 149 7.31 -16.18 -7.72
CA PHE A 149 7.50 -15.69 -9.08
C PHE A 149 8.84 -16.15 -9.70
N ILE A 150 9.94 -15.84 -9.02
CA ILE A 150 11.29 -16.12 -9.53
C ILE A 150 11.57 -17.62 -9.50
N GLY A 151 11.09 -18.32 -8.45
CA GLY A 151 11.25 -19.77 -8.32
C GLY A 151 10.58 -20.52 -9.46
N ASP A 152 9.33 -20.18 -9.79
CA ASP A 152 8.62 -20.73 -10.94
C ASP A 152 9.35 -20.42 -12.26
N TYR A 153 9.90 -19.21 -12.38
CA TYR A 153 10.55 -18.75 -13.60
C TYR A 153 11.93 -19.41 -13.82
N LEU A 154 12.72 -19.57 -12.76
CA LEU A 154 14.07 -20.17 -12.83
C LEU A 154 14.04 -21.70 -12.66
N GLY A 155 12.92 -22.28 -12.24
CA GLY A 155 12.80 -23.70 -11.91
C GLY A 155 13.57 -24.08 -10.64
N ILE A 156 13.68 -23.18 -9.67
CA ILE A 156 14.32 -23.40 -8.37
C ILE A 156 13.30 -23.25 -7.23
N GLU A 157 13.63 -23.79 -6.08
CA GLU A 157 12.77 -23.69 -4.91
C GLU A 157 12.51 -22.22 -4.53
N PRO A 158 11.25 -21.81 -4.21
CA PRO A 158 10.89 -20.43 -3.89
C PRO A 158 11.75 -19.78 -2.81
N LEU A 159 12.19 -20.54 -1.80
CA LEU A 159 13.04 -20.01 -0.73
C LEU A 159 14.40 -19.53 -1.26
N TYR A 160 15.06 -20.31 -2.11
CA TYR A 160 16.35 -19.90 -2.69
C TYR A 160 16.20 -18.71 -3.63
N ALA A 161 15.09 -18.65 -4.38
CA ALA A 161 14.75 -17.50 -5.21
C ALA A 161 14.55 -16.23 -4.38
N SER A 162 13.86 -16.34 -3.24
CA SER A 162 13.67 -15.23 -2.30
C SER A 162 15.00 -14.73 -1.73
N ILE A 163 15.86 -15.65 -1.29
CA ILE A 163 17.18 -15.30 -0.74
C ILE A 163 18.02 -14.57 -1.79
N LEU A 164 18.02 -15.04 -3.04
CA LEU A 164 18.72 -14.37 -4.13
C LEU A 164 18.23 -12.94 -4.34
N MET A 165 16.91 -12.73 -4.38
CA MET A 165 16.30 -11.41 -4.54
C MET A 165 16.64 -10.48 -3.37
N ILE A 166 16.60 -10.98 -2.14
CA ILE A 166 16.95 -10.22 -0.95
C ILE A 166 18.41 -9.77 -0.98
N ILE A 167 19.33 -10.67 -1.32
CA ILE A 167 20.76 -10.33 -1.42
C ILE A 167 20.97 -9.20 -2.44
N LEU A 168 20.33 -9.31 -3.62
CA LEU A 168 20.39 -8.28 -4.66
C LEU A 168 19.84 -6.93 -4.14
N ALA A 169 18.66 -6.93 -3.52
CA ALA A 169 18.04 -5.73 -3.01
C ALA A 169 18.87 -5.09 -1.88
N MET A 170 19.33 -5.88 -0.92
CA MET A 170 20.10 -5.38 0.22
C MET A 170 21.43 -4.74 -0.19
N THR A 171 22.06 -5.15 -1.29
CA THR A 171 23.36 -4.59 -1.71
C THR A 171 23.32 -3.09 -1.97
N TYR A 172 22.22 -2.55 -2.50
CA TYR A 172 22.10 -1.11 -2.76
C TYR A 172 21.20 -0.38 -1.75
N THR A 173 20.21 -1.03 -1.15
CA THR A 173 19.33 -0.43 -0.14
C THR A 173 20.13 0.10 1.05
N LEU A 174 21.07 -0.70 1.55
CA LEU A 174 21.96 -0.30 2.66
C LEU A 174 22.85 0.91 2.33
N ALA A 175 23.01 1.22 1.04
CA ALA A 175 23.86 2.30 0.59
C ALA A 175 23.13 3.63 0.36
N SER A 176 21.88 3.61 -0.13
CA SER A 176 21.30 4.77 -0.82
C SER A 176 20.24 5.57 -0.06
N GLY A 177 19.60 5.03 0.99
CA GLY A 177 18.52 5.72 1.72
C GLY A 177 17.37 6.18 0.80
N LEU A 178 16.44 7.01 1.32
CA LEU A 178 15.27 7.48 0.55
C LEU A 178 15.63 8.26 -0.71
N TYR A 179 16.70 9.04 -0.68
CA TYR A 179 17.10 9.84 -1.85
C TYR A 179 17.45 8.97 -3.05
N GLY A 180 18.21 7.90 -2.82
CA GLY A 180 18.54 6.92 -3.85
C GLY A 180 17.32 6.13 -4.31
N VAL A 181 16.50 5.67 -3.36
CA VAL A 181 15.25 4.93 -3.64
C VAL A 181 14.34 5.73 -4.59
N VAL A 182 14.08 7.01 -4.32
CA VAL A 182 13.20 7.84 -5.17
C VAL A 182 13.71 7.95 -6.61
N TRP A 183 15.00 8.15 -6.83
CA TRP A 183 15.54 8.28 -8.19
C TRP A 183 15.66 6.96 -8.93
N THR A 184 15.98 5.86 -8.22
CA THR A 184 15.91 4.52 -8.82
C THR A 184 14.47 4.17 -9.21
N ASP A 185 13.49 4.49 -8.36
CA ASP A 185 12.06 4.26 -8.62
C ASP A 185 11.56 5.03 -9.85
N VAL A 186 11.97 6.30 -10.02
CA VAL A 186 11.63 7.09 -11.21
C VAL A 186 12.16 6.44 -12.48
N PHE A 187 13.43 5.97 -12.45
CA PHE A 187 14.02 5.26 -13.57
C PHE A 187 13.28 3.95 -13.87
N GLN A 188 12.99 3.17 -12.85
CA GLN A 188 12.23 1.92 -12.94
C GLN A 188 10.82 2.14 -13.48
N GLY A 189 10.15 3.21 -13.02
CA GLY A 189 8.81 3.58 -13.46
C GLY A 189 8.69 3.73 -14.97
N ILE A 190 9.70 4.29 -15.64
CA ILE A 190 9.70 4.45 -17.11
C ILE A 190 9.63 3.07 -17.79
N PHE A 191 10.42 2.11 -17.32
CA PHE A 191 10.40 0.74 -17.88
C PHE A 191 9.09 0.02 -17.60
N ILE A 192 8.57 0.14 -16.37
CA ILE A 192 7.26 -0.43 -15.98
C ILE A 192 6.16 0.10 -16.91
N PHE A 193 6.15 1.40 -17.22
CA PHE A 193 5.17 1.98 -18.14
C PHE A 193 5.26 1.42 -19.56
N GLY A 194 6.47 1.28 -20.09
CA GLY A 194 6.69 0.65 -21.41
C GLY A 194 6.11 -0.77 -21.46
N VAL A 195 6.34 -1.53 -20.39
CA VAL A 195 5.79 -2.88 -20.23
C VAL A 195 4.27 -2.88 -20.14
N ILE A 196 3.68 -2.00 -19.33
CA ILE A 196 2.22 -1.87 -19.18
C ILE A 196 1.56 -1.64 -20.55
N ILE A 197 2.06 -0.68 -21.32
CA ILE A 197 1.54 -0.36 -22.64
C ILE A 197 1.68 -1.56 -23.57
N TYR A 198 2.85 -2.20 -23.63
CA TYR A 198 3.09 -3.35 -24.49
C TYR A 198 2.14 -4.50 -24.20
N ILE A 199 2.01 -4.92 -22.93
CA ILE A 199 1.14 -6.03 -22.52
C ILE A 199 -0.34 -5.70 -22.78
N SER A 200 -0.76 -4.45 -22.52
CA SER A 200 -2.14 -4.04 -22.77
C SER A 200 -2.47 -4.07 -24.27
N VAL A 201 -1.58 -3.61 -25.12
CA VAL A 201 -1.74 -3.68 -26.57
C VAL A 201 -1.74 -5.13 -27.05
N LEU A 202 -0.81 -5.96 -26.55
CA LEU A 202 -0.76 -7.38 -26.86
C LEU A 202 -2.09 -8.08 -26.53
N ALA A 203 -2.59 -7.92 -25.32
CA ALA A 203 -3.86 -8.51 -24.91
C ALA A 203 -5.02 -8.03 -25.79
N MET A 204 -5.11 -6.72 -26.06
CA MET A 204 -6.18 -6.16 -26.91
C MET A 204 -6.15 -6.64 -28.36
N THR A 205 -4.96 -6.92 -28.90
CA THR A 205 -4.80 -7.33 -30.31
C THR A 205 -4.87 -8.85 -30.50
N THR A 206 -4.49 -9.63 -29.47
CA THR A 206 -4.38 -11.08 -29.58
C THR A 206 -5.60 -11.80 -29.03
N VAL A 207 -6.23 -11.26 -27.97
CA VAL A 207 -7.25 -11.97 -27.23
C VAL A 207 -8.65 -11.52 -27.64
N ASP A 208 -9.45 -12.48 -28.15
CA ASP A 208 -10.89 -12.39 -28.23
C ASP A 208 -11.49 -13.54 -27.40
N LEU A 209 -12.06 -13.19 -26.26
CA LEU A 209 -12.65 -14.17 -25.35
C LEU A 209 -14.00 -14.63 -25.89
N PRO A 210 -14.32 -15.94 -25.88
CA PRO A 210 -15.63 -16.46 -26.24
C PRO A 210 -16.66 -16.09 -25.15
N ASP A 211 -17.94 -16.29 -25.47
CA ASP A 211 -19.05 -16.02 -24.54
C ASP A 211 -18.95 -16.86 -23.25
N GLU A 212 -18.37 -18.06 -23.32
CA GLU A 212 -18.19 -18.96 -22.19
C GLU A 212 -16.76 -19.51 -22.16
N PHE A 213 -16.16 -19.58 -20.99
CA PHE A 213 -14.82 -20.14 -20.78
C PHE A 213 -14.66 -20.70 -19.38
N LEU A 214 -13.56 -21.45 -19.18
CA LEU A 214 -13.18 -22.02 -17.89
C LEU A 214 -12.10 -21.16 -17.22
N VAL A 215 -12.22 -21.02 -15.90
CA VAL A 215 -11.20 -20.44 -15.01
C VAL A 215 -11.03 -21.36 -13.81
N SER A 216 -9.94 -21.25 -13.06
CA SER A 216 -9.74 -22.03 -11.84
C SER A 216 -9.90 -21.20 -10.58
N VAL A 217 -10.30 -21.86 -9.50
CA VAL A 217 -10.39 -21.30 -8.15
C VAL A 217 -9.68 -22.21 -7.16
N PRO A 218 -9.00 -21.64 -6.15
CA PRO A 218 -8.32 -22.43 -5.12
C PRO A 218 -9.31 -23.01 -4.11
N MET A 219 -9.03 -24.23 -3.66
CA MET A 219 -9.81 -24.96 -2.65
C MET A 219 -9.10 -24.94 -1.29
N MET A 220 -9.86 -25.12 -0.21
CA MET A 220 -9.33 -25.11 1.16
C MET A 220 -8.38 -26.28 1.46
N ASP A 221 -8.48 -27.37 0.70
CA ASP A 221 -7.60 -28.55 0.80
C ASP A 221 -6.27 -28.37 0.01
N GLY A 222 -6.07 -27.19 -0.59
CA GLY A 222 -4.89 -26.89 -1.41
C GLY A 222 -5.00 -27.35 -2.86
N SER A 223 -6.11 -27.98 -3.26
CA SER A 223 -6.40 -28.31 -4.67
C SER A 223 -6.97 -27.12 -5.43
N PHE A 224 -7.20 -27.27 -6.74
CA PHE A 224 -7.78 -26.26 -7.62
C PHE A 224 -8.94 -26.88 -8.41
N THR A 225 -10.02 -26.11 -8.55
CA THR A 225 -11.21 -26.56 -9.29
C THR A 225 -11.50 -25.60 -10.43
N ALA A 226 -11.72 -26.16 -11.64
CA ALA A 226 -12.16 -25.38 -12.79
C ALA A 226 -13.65 -25.06 -12.67
N ILE A 227 -13.99 -23.79 -12.90
CA ILE A 227 -15.38 -23.32 -12.96
C ILE A 227 -15.67 -22.67 -14.30
N LYS A 228 -16.90 -22.85 -14.79
CA LYS A 228 -17.38 -22.21 -16.02
C LYS A 228 -17.94 -20.84 -15.70
N THR A 229 -17.57 -19.85 -16.49
CA THR A 229 -18.12 -18.48 -16.41
C THR A 229 -18.45 -17.95 -17.80
N THR A 230 -19.23 -16.86 -17.86
CA THR A 230 -19.52 -16.15 -19.10
C THR A 230 -18.77 -14.84 -19.18
N LEU A 231 -18.47 -14.37 -20.40
CA LEU A 231 -17.83 -13.07 -20.62
C LEU A 231 -18.64 -11.93 -19.99
N ALA A 232 -19.97 -11.97 -20.13
CA ALA A 232 -20.88 -10.98 -19.55
C ALA A 232 -20.80 -10.93 -18.01
N GLU A 233 -20.72 -12.09 -17.35
CA GLU A 233 -20.62 -12.18 -15.89
C GLU A 233 -19.21 -11.84 -15.40
N TRP A 234 -18.18 -12.23 -16.15
CA TRP A 234 -16.78 -11.99 -15.82
C TRP A 234 -16.40 -10.50 -15.94
N SER A 235 -16.89 -9.81 -16.99
CA SER A 235 -16.63 -8.39 -17.24
C SER A 235 -17.69 -7.45 -16.65
N ARG A 236 -18.63 -7.96 -15.85
CA ARG A 236 -19.73 -7.19 -15.28
C ARG A 236 -19.23 -6.06 -14.38
N MET A 237 -19.51 -4.81 -14.76
CA MET A 237 -19.04 -3.62 -14.04
C MET A 237 -19.72 -3.43 -12.67
N THR A 238 -21.00 -3.80 -12.55
CA THR A 238 -21.75 -3.65 -11.30
C THR A 238 -21.58 -4.89 -10.41
N PRO A 239 -21.13 -4.72 -9.15
CA PRO A 239 -20.98 -5.85 -8.25
C PRO A 239 -22.33 -6.53 -7.98
N PRO A 240 -22.41 -7.87 -8.05
CA PRO A 240 -23.61 -8.61 -7.67
C PRO A 240 -23.81 -8.58 -6.14
N GLN A 241 -25.00 -8.92 -5.67
CA GLN A 241 -25.27 -9.07 -4.24
C GLN A 241 -24.63 -10.36 -3.69
N GLU A 242 -24.67 -11.42 -4.50
CA GLU A 242 -24.19 -12.75 -4.13
C GLU A 242 -23.31 -13.33 -5.22
N MET A 243 -22.38 -14.20 -4.82
CA MET A 243 -21.57 -15.02 -5.71
C MET A 243 -21.80 -16.51 -5.37
N ASN A 244 -21.72 -17.37 -6.37
CA ASN A 244 -21.89 -18.82 -6.21
C ASN A 244 -20.53 -19.52 -6.40
N MET A 245 -19.65 -19.39 -5.42
CA MET A 245 -18.39 -20.12 -5.42
C MET A 245 -18.63 -21.56 -4.94
N PRO A 246 -17.87 -22.55 -5.47
CA PRO A 246 -17.96 -23.94 -5.02
C PRO A 246 -17.78 -24.08 -3.51
N GLU A 247 -18.49 -25.01 -2.90
CA GLU A 247 -18.26 -25.38 -1.51
C GLU A 247 -16.80 -25.85 -1.32
N GLY A 248 -16.16 -25.40 -0.26
CA GLY A 248 -14.73 -25.68 -0.02
C GLY A 248 -13.75 -24.81 -0.82
N SER A 249 -14.21 -23.88 -1.66
CA SER A 249 -13.34 -22.88 -2.26
C SER A 249 -12.91 -21.84 -1.22
N THR A 250 -11.65 -21.42 -1.25
CA THR A 250 -11.18 -20.29 -0.42
C THR A 250 -11.90 -18.99 -0.76
N PHE A 251 -12.49 -18.88 -1.97
CA PHE A 251 -13.27 -17.72 -2.40
C PHE A 251 -14.73 -17.77 -1.95
N SER A 252 -15.21 -18.86 -1.33
CA SER A 252 -16.57 -18.95 -0.77
C SER A 252 -16.85 -17.91 0.33
N ILE A 253 -15.81 -17.38 0.99
CA ILE A 253 -15.92 -16.28 1.95
C ILE A 253 -16.52 -15.00 1.32
N TYR A 254 -16.46 -14.88 0.00
CA TYR A 254 -17.02 -13.74 -0.76
C TYR A 254 -18.44 -14.01 -1.29
N ASN A 255 -19.09 -15.12 -0.95
CA ASN A 255 -20.43 -15.44 -1.48
C ASN A 255 -21.47 -14.38 -1.12
N LEU A 256 -21.41 -13.78 0.07
CA LEU A 256 -22.18 -12.58 0.44
C LEU A 256 -21.51 -11.31 -0.09
N PHE A 257 -21.37 -11.22 -1.42
CA PHE A 257 -20.50 -10.25 -2.08
C PHE A 257 -20.85 -8.80 -1.78
N GLY A 258 -22.12 -8.44 -1.81
CA GLY A 258 -22.57 -7.08 -1.50
C GLY A 258 -22.18 -6.64 -0.08
N ILE A 259 -22.33 -7.53 0.90
CA ILE A 259 -21.93 -7.29 2.30
C ILE A 259 -20.41 -7.15 2.40
N ALA A 260 -19.68 -8.03 1.73
CA ALA A 260 -18.21 -7.99 1.74
C ALA A 260 -17.68 -6.66 1.18
N ILE A 261 -18.23 -6.17 0.07
CA ILE A 261 -17.82 -4.87 -0.51
C ILE A 261 -18.18 -3.71 0.40
N MET A 262 -19.37 -3.67 0.96
CA MET A 262 -19.76 -2.62 1.92
C MET A 262 -18.80 -2.62 3.13
N PHE A 263 -18.43 -3.79 3.62
CA PHE A 263 -17.47 -3.94 4.69
C PHE A 263 -16.07 -3.43 4.28
N TYR A 264 -15.60 -3.76 3.08
CA TYR A 264 -14.30 -3.28 2.59
C TYR A 264 -14.28 -1.78 2.34
N LEU A 265 -15.37 -1.20 1.85
CA LEU A 265 -15.51 0.27 1.74
C LEU A 265 -15.49 0.95 3.11
N PHE A 266 -16.16 0.37 4.10
CA PHE A 266 -16.09 0.86 5.48
C PHE A 266 -14.66 0.76 6.03
N LYS A 267 -14.02 -0.39 5.88
CA LYS A 267 -12.62 -0.63 6.31
C LYS A 267 -11.66 0.37 5.67
N VAL A 268 -11.73 0.56 4.36
CA VAL A 268 -10.82 1.47 3.65
C VAL A 268 -11.08 2.94 3.97
N THR A 269 -12.32 3.29 4.33
CA THR A 269 -12.66 4.63 4.82
C THR A 269 -12.00 4.90 6.17
N LEU A 270 -12.03 3.93 7.09
CA LEU A 270 -11.29 4.01 8.36
C LEU A 270 -9.78 4.12 8.12
N GLU A 271 -9.23 3.26 7.29
CA GLU A 271 -7.81 3.25 6.95
C GLU A 271 -7.36 4.57 6.31
N GLY A 272 -8.08 5.04 5.30
CA GLY A 272 -7.82 6.32 4.64
C GLY A 272 -7.90 7.51 5.58
N SER A 273 -8.87 7.47 6.49
CA SER A 273 -9.03 8.49 7.54
C SER A 273 -7.98 8.40 8.66
N SER A 274 -7.22 7.32 8.75
CA SER A 274 -6.14 7.17 9.72
C SER A 274 -4.84 7.87 9.29
N GLY A 275 -4.72 8.17 8.00
CA GLY A 275 -3.55 8.81 7.42
C GLY A 275 -2.49 7.82 6.92
N ALA A 276 -2.82 6.54 6.75
CA ALA A 276 -1.95 5.47 6.28
C ALA A 276 -0.58 5.39 7.00
N GLY A 277 0.01 4.21 7.03
CA GLY A 277 1.30 3.96 7.71
C GLY A 277 2.45 3.63 6.77
N GLY A 278 3.58 3.35 7.36
CA GLY A 278 4.73 2.78 6.68
C GLY A 278 5.43 3.72 5.69
N TYR A 279 5.99 3.14 4.64
CA TYR A 279 6.79 3.85 3.64
C TYR A 279 6.01 4.93 2.87
N MET A 280 4.68 4.82 2.78
CA MET A 280 3.85 5.80 2.07
C MET A 280 3.93 7.17 2.74
N LEU A 281 3.80 7.23 4.07
CA LEU A 281 3.83 8.50 4.83
C LEU A 281 5.16 9.23 4.72
N GLN A 282 6.26 8.51 4.60
CA GLN A 282 7.59 9.10 4.48
C GLN A 282 7.67 10.10 3.32
N ARG A 283 6.96 9.83 2.21
CA ARG A 283 6.89 10.74 1.05
C ARG A 283 6.13 12.03 1.34
N TYR A 284 5.10 11.96 2.19
CA TYR A 284 4.35 13.15 2.63
C TYR A 284 5.15 13.99 3.61
N PHE A 285 5.88 13.36 4.53
CA PHE A 285 6.81 14.07 5.42
C PHE A 285 7.95 14.74 4.64
N ALA A 286 8.34 14.18 3.49
CA ALA A 286 9.34 14.74 2.59
C ALA A 286 8.80 15.83 1.64
N ALA A 287 7.49 16.03 1.53
CA ALA A 287 6.88 17.04 0.66
C ALA A 287 7.17 18.48 1.16
N LYS A 288 7.40 19.42 0.24
CA LYS A 288 7.75 20.82 0.57
C LYS A 288 6.56 21.64 1.07
N SER A 289 5.35 21.36 0.59
CA SER A 289 4.15 22.14 0.89
C SER A 289 2.89 21.29 0.88
N ASP A 290 1.78 21.82 1.44
CA ASP A 290 0.46 21.20 1.39
C ASP A 290 0.00 20.96 -0.05
N ARG A 291 0.30 21.91 -0.95
CA ARG A 291 0.04 21.76 -2.38
C ARG A 291 0.79 20.58 -2.97
N GLU A 292 2.08 20.46 -2.68
CA GLU A 292 2.88 19.35 -3.19
C GLU A 292 2.43 18.00 -2.63
N ALA A 293 2.00 17.94 -1.36
CA ALA A 293 1.41 16.75 -0.77
C ALA A 293 0.14 16.29 -1.51
N GLY A 294 -0.73 17.22 -1.92
CA GLY A 294 -1.89 16.92 -2.74
C GLY A 294 -1.52 16.49 -4.17
N LEU A 295 -0.60 17.22 -4.82
CA LEU A 295 -0.18 16.94 -6.19
C LEU A 295 0.57 15.60 -6.32
N LEU A 296 1.41 15.25 -5.35
CA LEU A 296 2.08 13.95 -5.34
C LEU A 296 1.06 12.81 -5.27
N SER A 297 -0.02 12.96 -4.46
CA SER A 297 -1.09 11.97 -4.37
C SER A 297 -1.88 11.85 -5.67
N LEU A 298 -2.24 12.98 -6.29
CA LEU A 298 -2.93 12.99 -7.59
C LEU A 298 -2.10 12.27 -8.64
N PHE A 299 -0.82 12.62 -8.76
CA PHE A 299 0.08 12.02 -9.74
C PHE A 299 0.29 10.53 -9.48
N TRP A 300 0.52 10.15 -8.22
CA TRP A 300 0.62 8.76 -7.80
C TRP A 300 -0.63 7.96 -8.20
N THR A 301 -1.84 8.50 -7.92
CA THR A 301 -3.11 7.84 -8.28
C THR A 301 -3.27 7.71 -9.79
N CYS A 302 -2.95 8.76 -10.57
CA CYS A 302 -2.97 8.68 -12.03
C CYS A 302 -2.01 7.61 -12.58
N LEU A 303 -0.82 7.49 -12.00
CA LEU A 303 0.13 6.46 -12.39
C LEU A 303 -0.35 5.05 -12.00
N LEU A 304 -0.94 4.88 -10.81
CA LEU A 304 -1.53 3.60 -10.38
C LEU A 304 -2.70 3.15 -11.26
N ALA A 305 -3.39 4.07 -11.93
CA ALA A 305 -4.47 3.71 -12.84
C ALA A 305 -4.01 2.76 -13.96
N PHE A 306 -2.76 2.88 -14.38
CA PHE A 306 -2.18 2.01 -15.42
C PHE A 306 -1.88 0.58 -14.95
N ARG A 307 -1.84 0.33 -13.65
CA ARG A 307 -1.69 -1.03 -13.10
C ARG A 307 -2.87 -1.92 -13.44
N TRP A 308 -4.09 -1.38 -13.50
CA TRP A 308 -5.30 -2.16 -13.71
C TRP A 308 -5.47 -2.68 -15.14
N PRO A 309 -5.18 -1.91 -16.21
CA PRO A 309 -5.02 -2.45 -17.56
C PRO A 309 -4.01 -3.60 -17.65
N LEU A 310 -2.86 -3.47 -16.98
CA LEU A 310 -1.84 -4.53 -16.93
C LEU A 310 -2.39 -5.83 -16.33
N ILE A 311 -3.05 -5.72 -15.17
CA ILE A 311 -3.64 -6.85 -14.45
C ILE A 311 -4.71 -7.53 -15.32
N ALA A 312 -5.62 -6.75 -15.92
CA ALA A 312 -6.65 -7.26 -16.81
C ALA A 312 -6.05 -7.96 -18.04
N SER A 313 -4.98 -7.40 -18.60
CA SER A 313 -4.27 -7.98 -19.74
C SER A 313 -3.67 -9.35 -19.42
N PHE A 314 -3.01 -9.48 -18.26
CA PHE A 314 -2.49 -10.78 -17.83
C PHE A 314 -3.61 -11.80 -17.57
N ALA A 315 -4.72 -11.39 -16.97
CA ALA A 315 -5.87 -12.25 -16.74
C ALA A 315 -6.47 -12.75 -18.06
N MET A 316 -6.68 -11.86 -19.04
CA MET A 316 -7.19 -12.22 -20.36
C MET A 316 -6.25 -13.17 -21.12
N LEU A 317 -4.95 -12.89 -21.12
CA LEU A 317 -3.95 -13.77 -21.73
C LEU A 317 -3.89 -15.13 -21.03
N GLY A 318 -4.10 -15.18 -19.71
CA GLY A 318 -4.18 -16.43 -18.95
C GLY A 318 -5.42 -17.27 -19.32
N ILE A 319 -6.58 -16.62 -19.50
CA ILE A 319 -7.80 -17.29 -20.00
C ILE A 319 -7.56 -17.79 -21.44
N TYR A 320 -7.02 -16.95 -22.29
CA TYR A 320 -6.66 -17.30 -23.68
C TYR A 320 -5.72 -18.51 -23.74
N HIS A 321 -4.72 -18.57 -22.84
CA HIS A 321 -3.85 -19.73 -22.70
C HIS A 321 -4.62 -21.02 -22.43
N GLY A 322 -5.58 -20.98 -21.51
CA GLY A 322 -6.46 -22.13 -21.21
C GLY A 322 -7.29 -22.57 -22.40
N ILE A 323 -7.79 -21.64 -23.21
CA ILE A 323 -8.56 -21.91 -24.42
C ILE A 323 -7.67 -22.54 -25.51
N GLU A 324 -6.48 -21.96 -25.73
CA GLU A 324 -5.55 -22.41 -26.78
C GLU A 324 -4.96 -23.79 -26.49
N THR A 325 -4.59 -24.06 -25.23
CA THR A 325 -3.95 -25.33 -24.83
C THR A 325 -4.95 -26.41 -24.42
N GLY A 326 -6.23 -26.06 -24.22
CA GLY A 326 -7.24 -26.96 -23.66
C GLY A 326 -7.04 -27.26 -22.16
N THR A 327 -6.10 -26.58 -21.49
CA THR A 327 -5.75 -26.83 -20.09
C THR A 327 -5.78 -25.53 -19.31
N VAL A 328 -6.69 -25.43 -18.32
CA VAL A 328 -6.81 -24.26 -17.43
C VAL A 328 -5.57 -24.14 -16.54
N ILE A 329 -5.07 -22.93 -16.34
CA ILE A 329 -3.99 -22.68 -15.37
C ILE A 329 -4.55 -23.01 -13.98
N ALA A 330 -4.05 -24.06 -13.35
CA ALA A 330 -4.61 -24.58 -12.10
C ALA A 330 -4.50 -23.57 -10.96
N ASP A 331 -3.29 -23.10 -10.64
CA ASP A 331 -3.08 -22.07 -9.61
C ASP A 331 -3.23 -20.66 -10.22
N PRO A 332 -4.29 -19.89 -9.87
CA PRO A 332 -4.47 -18.53 -10.37
C PRO A 332 -3.30 -17.59 -10.08
N GLU A 333 -2.55 -17.80 -9.00
CA GLU A 333 -1.37 -16.97 -8.69
C GLU A 333 -0.22 -17.20 -9.71
N LEU A 334 -0.23 -18.31 -10.44
CA LEU A 334 0.75 -18.61 -11.49
C LEU A 334 0.35 -18.08 -12.88
N VAL A 335 -0.79 -17.39 -13.02
CA VAL A 335 -1.22 -16.79 -14.31
C VAL A 335 -0.17 -15.81 -14.82
N LEU A 336 0.32 -14.93 -13.98
CA LEU A 336 1.35 -13.93 -14.36
C LEU A 336 2.62 -14.60 -14.93
N PRO A 337 3.33 -15.48 -14.22
CA PRO A 337 4.53 -16.13 -14.74
C PRO A 337 4.24 -17.01 -15.96
N THR A 338 3.09 -17.70 -16.01
CA THR A 338 2.71 -18.54 -17.15
C THR A 338 2.53 -17.71 -18.44
N VAL A 339 1.85 -16.57 -18.36
CA VAL A 339 1.69 -15.67 -19.51
C VAL A 339 3.04 -15.11 -19.97
N ILE A 340 3.90 -14.70 -19.03
CA ILE A 340 5.25 -14.20 -19.38
C ILE A 340 6.06 -15.27 -20.10
N LYS A 341 5.99 -16.53 -19.66
CA LYS A 341 6.72 -17.63 -20.29
C LYS A 341 6.27 -17.88 -21.73
N ASN A 342 4.96 -17.86 -21.99
CA ASN A 342 4.39 -18.38 -23.24
C ASN A 342 4.10 -17.29 -24.29
N TYR A 343 3.73 -16.06 -23.88
CA TYR A 343 3.23 -15.04 -24.82
C TYR A 343 4.17 -13.86 -25.02
N ILE A 344 5.17 -13.68 -24.14
CA ILE A 344 6.07 -12.55 -24.27
C ILE A 344 7.30 -12.92 -25.10
N PRO A 345 7.60 -12.18 -26.18
CA PRO A 345 8.76 -12.43 -27.03
C PRO A 345 10.10 -12.27 -26.29
N VAL A 346 11.09 -12.97 -26.77
CA VAL A 346 12.49 -12.82 -26.33
C VAL A 346 12.93 -11.37 -26.44
N GLY A 347 13.64 -10.86 -25.48
CA GLY A 347 14.06 -9.47 -25.34
C GLY A 347 13.03 -8.63 -24.57
N VAL A 348 11.77 -8.59 -24.98
CA VAL A 348 10.68 -7.94 -24.22
C VAL A 348 10.47 -8.66 -22.89
N LYS A 349 10.58 -9.99 -22.88
CA LYS A 349 10.51 -10.83 -21.69
C LYS A 349 11.57 -10.42 -20.66
N GLY A 350 12.81 -10.21 -21.09
CA GLY A 350 13.89 -9.74 -20.24
C GLY A 350 13.59 -8.37 -19.61
N PHE A 351 13.08 -7.43 -20.39
CA PHE A 351 12.66 -6.11 -19.87
C PHE A 351 11.50 -6.21 -18.88
N LEU A 352 10.49 -7.02 -19.18
CA LEU A 352 9.33 -7.19 -18.30
C LEU A 352 9.74 -7.77 -16.94
N ILE A 353 10.54 -8.84 -16.96
CA ILE A 353 11.02 -9.48 -15.73
C ILE A 353 11.91 -8.51 -14.95
N ALA A 354 12.84 -7.82 -15.62
CA ALA A 354 13.67 -6.80 -14.99
C ALA A 354 12.82 -5.70 -14.34
N GLY A 355 11.79 -5.21 -15.02
CA GLY A 355 10.86 -4.21 -14.49
C GLY A 355 10.07 -4.70 -13.27
N LEU A 356 9.56 -5.95 -13.31
CA LEU A 356 8.84 -6.54 -12.16
C LEU A 356 9.78 -6.81 -10.98
N MET A 357 10.99 -7.31 -11.22
CA MET A 357 12.01 -7.49 -10.18
C MET A 357 12.37 -6.15 -9.54
N ALA A 358 12.56 -5.13 -10.35
CA ALA A 358 12.85 -3.79 -9.86
C ALA A 358 11.72 -3.20 -9.02
N ALA A 359 10.47 -3.38 -9.45
CA ALA A 359 9.31 -2.98 -8.68
C ALA A 359 9.25 -3.70 -7.31
N ALA A 360 9.51 -5.01 -7.28
CA ALA A 360 9.63 -5.76 -6.02
C ALA A 360 10.76 -5.22 -5.13
N MET A 361 11.92 -4.94 -5.71
CA MET A 361 13.07 -4.39 -5.00
C MET A 361 12.75 -2.99 -4.44
N SER A 362 12.09 -2.11 -5.21
CA SER A 362 11.65 -0.78 -4.77
C SER A 362 10.71 -0.83 -3.56
N THR A 363 9.74 -1.74 -3.57
CA THR A 363 8.81 -1.91 -2.45
C THR A 363 9.53 -2.47 -1.22
N PHE A 364 10.41 -3.44 -1.42
CA PHE A 364 11.26 -3.99 -0.37
C PHE A 364 12.12 -2.90 0.27
N ASP A 365 12.85 -2.12 -0.53
CA ASP A 365 13.74 -1.06 -0.08
C ASP A 365 13.03 0.01 0.74
N SER A 366 11.92 0.51 0.21
CA SER A 366 11.09 1.51 0.86
C SER A 366 10.57 1.02 2.21
N THR A 367 10.13 -0.25 2.26
CA THR A 367 9.57 -0.88 3.47
C THR A 367 10.66 -1.09 4.52
N VAL A 368 11.78 -1.68 4.15
CA VAL A 368 12.92 -1.92 5.07
C VAL A 368 13.50 -0.61 5.59
N ASN A 369 13.66 0.39 4.72
CA ASN A 369 14.16 1.71 5.12
C ASN A 369 13.24 2.41 6.13
N ALA A 370 11.92 2.34 5.92
CA ALA A 370 10.95 2.87 6.87
C ALA A 370 11.00 2.13 8.22
N GLY A 371 11.12 0.80 8.20
CA GLY A 371 11.28 -0.02 9.41
C GLY A 371 12.54 0.31 10.20
N ALA A 372 13.67 0.48 9.50
CA ALA A 372 14.93 0.88 10.11
C ALA A 372 14.84 2.29 10.74
N ALA A 373 14.09 3.22 10.12
CA ALA A 373 13.88 4.56 10.68
C ALA A 373 13.17 4.51 12.05
N TYR A 374 12.16 3.64 12.22
CA TYR A 374 11.48 3.45 13.50
C TYR A 374 12.43 2.95 14.59
N TRP A 375 13.32 2.00 14.26
CA TRP A 375 14.35 1.57 15.22
C TRP A 375 15.33 2.69 15.56
N VAL A 376 15.94 3.28 14.55
CA VAL A 376 17.04 4.25 14.74
C VAL A 376 16.55 5.53 15.39
N LYS A 377 15.49 6.14 14.84
CA LYS A 377 15.02 7.45 15.26
C LYS A 377 14.18 7.38 16.53
N ASP A 378 13.26 6.41 16.59
CA ASP A 378 12.23 6.40 17.62
C ASP A 378 12.60 5.60 18.86
N LEU A 379 13.48 4.59 18.73
CA LEU A 379 13.92 3.77 19.86
C LEU A 379 15.38 4.05 20.23
N TYR A 380 16.29 3.87 19.28
CA TYR A 380 17.74 3.94 19.59
C TYR A 380 18.20 5.36 19.93
N GLN A 381 18.02 6.32 19.03
CA GLN A 381 18.45 7.70 19.24
C GLN A 381 17.67 8.38 20.38
N THR A 382 16.35 8.12 20.47
CA THR A 382 15.52 8.82 21.46
C THR A 382 15.73 8.33 22.89
N TYR A 383 15.86 7.00 23.10
CA TYR A 383 15.85 6.42 24.44
C TYR A 383 17.14 5.70 24.84
N LEU A 384 17.87 5.09 23.88
CA LEU A 384 19.06 4.29 24.19
C LEU A 384 20.35 5.09 24.11
N ARG A 385 20.52 5.89 23.05
CA ARG A 385 21.71 6.73 22.84
C ARG A 385 21.37 8.10 22.22
N PRO A 386 20.90 9.08 23.02
CA PRO A 386 20.51 10.40 22.51
C PRO A 386 21.64 11.17 21.82
N ASN A 387 22.89 10.93 22.23
CA ASN A 387 24.09 11.58 21.69
C ASN A 387 24.87 10.69 20.69
N ALA A 388 24.19 9.72 20.04
CA ALA A 388 24.82 8.88 19.04
C ALA A 388 25.35 9.71 17.86
N SER A 389 26.51 9.35 17.34
CA SER A 389 27.06 9.99 16.14
C SER A 389 26.27 9.59 14.89
N GLU A 390 26.30 10.43 13.84
CA GLU A 390 25.68 10.12 12.55
C GLU A 390 26.17 8.77 11.99
N LYS A 391 27.44 8.44 12.17
CA LYS A 391 28.03 7.15 11.73
C LYS A 391 27.41 5.97 12.49
N ASP A 392 27.19 6.12 13.80
CA ASP A 392 26.56 5.10 14.63
C ASP A 392 25.10 4.91 14.24
N LEU A 393 24.34 6.00 14.00
CA LEU A 393 22.95 5.94 13.55
C LEU A 393 22.82 5.23 12.19
N ILE A 394 23.73 5.49 11.25
CA ILE A 394 23.74 4.80 9.94
C ILE A 394 24.09 3.31 10.13
N LEU A 395 25.03 2.96 11.01
CA LEU A 395 25.34 1.57 11.32
C LEU A 395 24.13 0.86 11.92
N GLN A 396 23.44 1.48 12.87
CA GLN A 396 22.21 0.95 13.47
C GLN A 396 21.09 0.77 12.45
N SER A 397 20.97 1.68 11.47
CA SER A 397 20.02 1.53 10.38
C SER A 397 20.29 0.27 9.56
N ARG A 398 21.54 0.01 9.21
CA ARG A 398 21.95 -1.19 8.46
C ARG A 398 21.70 -2.48 9.25
N LEU A 399 22.03 -2.48 10.55
CA LEU A 399 21.78 -3.63 11.43
C LEU A 399 20.28 -3.91 11.59
N ALA A 400 19.48 -2.86 11.81
CA ALA A 400 18.02 -3.00 11.89
C ALA A 400 17.43 -3.55 10.59
N SER A 401 17.86 -3.06 9.44
CA SER A 401 17.45 -3.58 8.14
C SER A 401 17.74 -5.08 7.99
N LEU A 402 18.95 -5.50 8.38
CA LEU A 402 19.35 -6.91 8.34
C LEU A 402 18.46 -7.77 9.27
N VAL A 403 18.22 -7.31 10.50
CA VAL A 403 17.37 -8.04 11.47
C VAL A 403 15.93 -8.16 10.96
N ILE A 404 15.34 -7.09 10.42
CA ILE A 404 13.99 -7.09 9.84
C ILE A 404 13.90 -8.15 8.74
N VAL A 405 14.87 -8.20 7.85
CA VAL A 405 14.90 -9.15 6.73
C VAL A 405 15.06 -10.59 7.20
N LEU A 406 15.94 -10.84 8.16
CA LEU A 406 16.12 -12.18 8.75
C LEU A 406 14.83 -12.66 9.43
N LEU A 407 14.16 -11.80 10.21
CA LEU A 407 12.88 -12.13 10.82
C LEU A 407 11.81 -12.43 9.77
N ALA A 408 11.74 -11.65 8.69
CA ALA A 408 10.81 -11.87 7.60
C ALA A 408 11.06 -13.19 6.87
N LEU A 409 12.32 -13.56 6.63
CA LEU A 409 12.68 -14.86 6.06
C LEU A 409 12.25 -16.02 6.97
N LEU A 410 12.50 -15.93 8.27
CA LEU A 410 12.06 -16.94 9.22
C LEU A 410 10.53 -17.09 9.22
N PHE A 411 9.82 -15.97 9.19
CA PHE A 411 8.37 -15.98 9.19
C PHE A 411 7.79 -16.51 7.88
N SER A 412 8.45 -16.29 6.74
CA SER A 412 8.02 -16.82 5.44
C SER A 412 8.01 -18.35 5.37
N LEU A 413 8.77 -19.04 6.23
CA LEU A 413 8.77 -20.50 6.28
C LEU A 413 7.45 -21.09 6.83
N THR A 414 6.62 -20.28 7.47
CA THR A 414 5.34 -20.70 8.07
C THR A 414 4.12 -20.44 7.18
N ILE A 415 4.29 -19.76 6.04
CA ILE A 415 3.19 -19.31 5.18
C ILE A 415 3.51 -19.70 3.73
N SER A 416 2.56 -20.36 3.06
CA SER A 416 2.74 -20.88 1.70
C SER A 416 2.05 -20.07 0.60
N ASN A 417 1.15 -19.15 0.96
CA ASN A 417 0.21 -18.50 0.04
C ASN A 417 0.23 -16.98 0.23
N ILE A 418 0.36 -16.26 -0.90
CA ILE A 418 0.50 -14.79 -0.88
C ILE A 418 -0.79 -14.12 -0.40
N ASN A 419 -1.96 -14.62 -0.82
CA ASN A 419 -3.24 -14.06 -0.41
C ASN A 419 -3.48 -14.21 1.10
N GLU A 420 -3.03 -15.31 1.71
CA GLU A 420 -3.17 -15.55 3.14
C GLU A 420 -2.40 -14.51 3.97
N ILE A 421 -1.14 -14.25 3.63
CA ILE A 421 -0.33 -13.24 4.33
C ILE A 421 -0.90 -11.84 4.11
N TRP A 422 -1.36 -11.53 2.88
CA TRP A 422 -1.98 -10.25 2.57
C TRP A 422 -3.27 -10.01 3.36
N GLY A 423 -4.14 -11.01 3.44
CA GLY A 423 -5.35 -10.97 4.26
C GLY A 423 -5.03 -10.73 5.74
N TRP A 424 -4.03 -11.40 6.29
CA TRP A 424 -3.62 -11.20 7.69
C TRP A 424 -3.01 -9.82 7.95
N ILE A 425 -2.18 -9.31 7.02
CA ILE A 425 -1.64 -7.95 7.12
C ILE A 425 -2.77 -6.91 7.12
N THR A 426 -3.70 -7.01 6.19
CA THR A 426 -4.73 -5.98 5.98
C THR A 426 -5.89 -6.08 6.95
N MET A 427 -6.30 -7.30 7.31
CA MET A 427 -7.53 -7.57 8.09
C MET A 427 -7.25 -8.04 9.52
N GLY A 428 -6.00 -8.38 9.83
CA GLY A 428 -5.57 -8.76 11.17
C GLY A 428 -4.72 -7.65 11.81
N ILE A 429 -3.42 -7.63 11.52
CA ILE A 429 -2.47 -6.67 12.14
C ILE A 429 -2.90 -5.23 11.85
N GLY A 430 -3.24 -4.93 10.59
CA GLY A 430 -3.71 -3.60 10.19
C GLY A 430 -4.95 -3.17 10.99
N ALA A 431 -5.92 -4.06 11.13
CA ALA A 431 -7.15 -3.80 11.88
C ALA A 431 -6.87 -3.43 13.35
N GLY A 432 -5.93 -4.11 14.01
CA GLY A 432 -5.51 -3.80 15.37
C GLY A 432 -4.88 -2.42 15.52
N MET A 433 -4.27 -1.91 14.46
CA MET A 433 -3.61 -0.59 14.44
C MET A 433 -4.52 0.55 13.97
N PHE A 434 -5.56 0.30 13.15
CA PHE A 434 -6.35 1.38 12.51
C PHE A 434 -7.14 2.21 13.50
N ILE A 435 -7.77 1.60 14.48
CA ILE A 435 -8.65 2.31 15.42
C ILE A 435 -7.92 3.41 16.17
N PRO A 436 -6.79 3.16 16.87
CA PRO A 436 -6.04 4.25 17.51
C PRO A 436 -5.49 5.26 16.50
N GLN A 437 -5.10 4.83 15.29
CA GLN A 437 -4.64 5.71 14.21
C GLN A 437 -5.75 6.65 13.71
N VAL A 438 -7.01 6.21 13.65
CA VAL A 438 -8.16 7.05 13.32
C VAL A 438 -8.46 8.00 14.47
N ILE A 439 -8.68 7.48 15.68
CA ILE A 439 -9.19 8.26 16.82
C ILE A 439 -8.25 9.42 17.16
N ARG A 440 -6.92 9.25 17.03
CA ARG A 440 -5.93 10.30 17.34
C ARG A 440 -6.12 11.61 16.55
N TRP A 441 -6.76 11.55 15.38
CA TRP A 441 -7.03 12.71 14.55
C TRP A 441 -8.33 13.43 14.90
N TYR A 442 -9.36 12.69 15.37
CA TYR A 442 -10.73 13.17 15.39
C TYR A 442 -11.29 13.45 16.78
N TRP A 443 -10.58 13.01 17.84
CA TRP A 443 -11.11 13.12 19.20
C TRP A 443 -10.09 13.75 20.17
N TRP A 444 -10.40 14.96 20.67
CA TRP A 444 -9.51 15.72 21.55
C TRP A 444 -9.14 14.98 22.84
N ARG A 445 -10.11 14.26 23.45
CA ARG A 445 -9.91 13.58 24.73
C ARG A 445 -8.98 12.36 24.61
N PHE A 446 -8.86 11.80 23.41
CA PHE A 446 -7.99 10.66 23.15
C PHE A 446 -6.53 11.02 23.44
N ASN A 447 -5.88 10.20 24.27
CA ASN A 447 -4.54 10.45 24.79
C ASN A 447 -3.55 9.35 24.39
N GLY A 448 -2.25 9.54 24.72
CA GLY A 448 -1.19 8.63 24.35
C GLY A 448 -1.28 7.25 25.01
N TYR A 449 -1.82 7.16 26.20
CA TYR A 449 -2.06 5.87 26.87
C TYR A 449 -3.18 5.09 26.17
N GLY A 450 -4.28 5.75 25.79
CA GLY A 450 -5.33 5.16 24.98
C GLY A 450 -4.82 4.65 23.65
N PHE A 451 -3.93 5.42 23.00
CA PHE A 451 -3.28 5.01 21.78
C PHE A 451 -2.42 3.75 21.98
N ALA A 452 -1.57 3.74 23.01
CA ALA A 452 -0.65 2.64 23.27
C ALA A 452 -1.38 1.35 23.65
N ILE A 453 -2.35 1.42 24.57
CA ILE A 453 -3.12 0.25 25.03
C ILE A 453 -3.97 -0.27 23.87
N GLY A 454 -4.67 0.59 23.13
CA GLY A 454 -5.47 0.19 21.99
C GLY A 454 -4.66 -0.50 20.91
N THR A 455 -3.49 0.05 20.56
CA THR A 455 -2.57 -0.58 19.59
C THR A 455 -2.06 -1.93 20.09
N ALA A 456 -1.58 -2.02 21.32
CA ALA A 456 -1.03 -3.26 21.88
C ALA A 456 -2.09 -4.36 21.95
N VAL A 457 -3.27 -4.06 22.51
CA VAL A 457 -4.37 -5.03 22.65
C VAL A 457 -4.89 -5.49 21.29
N GLY A 458 -5.05 -4.56 20.33
CA GLY A 458 -5.49 -4.89 18.98
C GLY A 458 -4.49 -5.80 18.23
N MET A 459 -3.20 -5.52 18.34
CA MET A 459 -2.16 -6.36 17.72
C MET A 459 -2.05 -7.73 18.38
N ILE A 460 -2.12 -7.79 19.72
CA ILE A 460 -2.12 -9.07 20.46
C ILE A 460 -3.34 -9.90 20.02
N ALA A 461 -4.53 -9.30 19.94
CA ALA A 461 -5.73 -9.97 19.47
C ALA A 461 -5.56 -10.51 18.04
N ALA A 462 -4.97 -9.74 17.12
CA ALA A 462 -4.70 -10.18 15.75
C ALA A 462 -3.74 -11.39 15.70
N VAL A 463 -2.67 -11.37 16.50
CA VAL A 463 -1.71 -12.48 16.57
C VAL A 463 -2.34 -13.72 17.19
N LEU A 464 -3.05 -13.57 18.31
CA LEU A 464 -3.74 -14.70 18.98
C LEU A 464 -4.81 -15.33 18.08
N THR A 465 -5.56 -14.51 17.34
CA THR A 465 -6.57 -14.97 16.38
C THR A 465 -5.93 -15.79 15.26
N LYS A 466 -4.80 -15.35 14.73
CA LYS A 466 -4.07 -16.11 13.69
C LYS A 466 -3.47 -17.41 14.21
N THR A 467 -2.94 -17.40 15.45
CA THR A 467 -2.20 -18.53 16.00
C THR A 467 -3.13 -19.62 16.54
N PHE A 468 -4.23 -19.22 17.20
CA PHE A 468 -5.09 -20.13 17.95
C PHE A 468 -6.54 -20.21 17.43
N GLY A 469 -6.95 -19.29 16.56
CA GLY A 469 -8.34 -19.17 16.11
C GLY A 469 -8.74 -20.14 14.99
N GLY A 470 -7.79 -20.90 14.44
CA GLY A 470 -8.06 -21.76 13.27
C GLY A 470 -8.41 -20.95 12.00
N PRO A 471 -9.06 -21.56 11.01
CA PRO A 471 -9.50 -20.88 9.80
C PRO A 471 -10.68 -19.95 10.11
N ILE A 472 -10.38 -18.66 10.25
CA ILE A 472 -11.38 -17.61 10.54
C ILE A 472 -11.53 -16.72 9.31
N ALA A 473 -12.76 -16.37 8.95
CA ALA A 473 -13.04 -15.42 7.89
C ALA A 473 -12.39 -14.04 8.17
N GLU A 474 -11.88 -13.39 7.13
CA GLU A 474 -11.14 -12.12 7.23
C GLU A 474 -11.91 -11.04 8.00
N TYR A 475 -13.23 -10.91 7.77
CA TYR A 475 -14.06 -9.94 8.47
C TYR A 475 -14.17 -10.20 9.97
N ASN A 476 -14.18 -11.47 10.40
CA ASN A 476 -14.16 -11.81 11.84
C ASN A 476 -12.82 -11.45 12.47
N SER A 477 -11.71 -11.75 11.79
CA SER A 477 -10.37 -11.34 12.23
C SER A 477 -10.29 -9.82 12.40
N PHE A 478 -10.81 -9.07 11.43
CA PHE A 478 -10.90 -7.62 11.50
C PHE A 478 -11.73 -7.14 12.70
N LEU A 479 -12.93 -7.68 12.88
CA LEU A 479 -13.83 -7.26 13.97
C LEU A 479 -13.23 -7.57 15.35
N ILE A 480 -12.59 -8.73 15.51
CA ILE A 480 -11.94 -9.11 16.79
C ILE A 480 -10.77 -8.16 17.07
N ALA A 481 -9.87 -7.94 16.10
CA ALA A 481 -8.70 -7.10 16.30
C ALA A 481 -9.08 -5.62 16.51
N SER A 482 -9.97 -5.07 15.67
CA SER A 482 -10.41 -3.67 15.77
C SER A 482 -11.31 -3.43 16.99
N GLY A 483 -12.19 -4.36 17.31
CA GLY A 483 -13.04 -4.28 18.52
C GLY A 483 -12.22 -4.32 19.81
N SER A 484 -11.25 -5.24 19.91
CA SER A 484 -10.32 -5.30 21.04
C SER A 484 -9.48 -4.02 21.14
N SER A 485 -9.01 -3.49 19.99
CA SER A 485 -8.28 -2.23 19.92
C SER A 485 -9.16 -1.05 20.41
N LEU A 486 -10.42 -0.98 19.99
CA LEU A 486 -11.36 0.06 20.40
C LEU A 486 -11.60 0.04 21.92
N VAL A 487 -11.81 -1.14 22.49
CA VAL A 487 -11.95 -1.30 23.96
C VAL A 487 -10.69 -0.81 24.66
N GLY A 488 -9.50 -1.20 24.20
CA GLY A 488 -8.23 -0.72 24.72
C GLY A 488 -8.06 0.81 24.62
N CYS A 489 -8.47 1.40 23.49
CA CYS A 489 -8.46 2.85 23.29
C CYS A 489 -9.37 3.57 24.31
N ILE A 490 -10.60 3.10 24.50
CA ILE A 490 -11.57 3.71 25.40
C ILE A 490 -11.09 3.59 26.86
N LEU A 491 -10.74 2.40 27.30
CA LEU A 491 -10.26 2.16 28.66
C LEU A 491 -8.99 2.96 28.96
N GLY A 492 -8.00 2.90 28.09
CA GLY A 492 -6.76 3.66 28.27
C GLY A 492 -7.00 5.16 28.32
N THR A 493 -7.92 5.67 27.51
CA THR A 493 -8.26 7.10 27.46
C THR A 493 -8.96 7.58 28.74
N TYR A 494 -9.95 6.85 29.24
CA TYR A 494 -10.73 7.29 30.39
C TYR A 494 -10.08 6.99 31.75
N LEU A 495 -9.26 5.95 31.83
CA LEU A 495 -8.51 5.60 33.05
C LEU A 495 -7.26 6.48 33.28
N THR A 496 -6.92 7.36 32.34
CA THR A 496 -5.73 8.21 32.43
C THR A 496 -6.07 9.69 32.18
N PRO A 497 -5.22 10.63 32.64
CA PRO A 497 -5.46 12.06 32.44
C PRO A 497 -5.51 12.46 30.96
N PRO A 498 -6.20 13.57 30.60
CA PRO A 498 -6.16 14.11 29.24
C PRO A 498 -4.76 14.65 28.90
N THR A 499 -4.46 14.70 27.61
CA THR A 499 -3.28 15.40 27.08
C THR A 499 -3.35 16.90 27.44
N GLU A 500 -2.20 17.52 27.66
CA GLU A 500 -2.12 18.95 28.03
C GLU A 500 -2.77 19.86 26.98
N SER A 501 -3.55 20.86 27.44
CA SER A 501 -4.29 21.78 26.56
C SER A 501 -3.38 22.53 25.60
N ALA A 502 -2.18 22.93 26.03
CA ALA A 502 -1.21 23.61 25.16
C ALA A 502 -0.78 22.74 23.97
N VAL A 503 -0.55 21.42 24.21
CA VAL A 503 -0.20 20.46 23.15
C VAL A 503 -1.36 20.28 22.18
N LEU A 504 -2.58 20.13 22.70
CA LEU A 504 -3.80 19.95 21.89
C LEU A 504 -4.10 21.20 21.06
N SER A 505 -3.96 22.39 21.64
CA SER A 505 -4.18 23.66 20.97
C SER A 505 -3.18 23.88 19.83
N ASN A 506 -1.88 23.58 20.07
CA ASN A 506 -0.85 23.63 19.03
C ASN A 506 -1.14 22.62 17.90
N PHE A 507 -1.44 21.36 18.25
CA PHE A 507 -1.80 20.33 17.28
C PHE A 507 -2.96 20.75 16.40
N TYR A 508 -4.06 21.25 17.01
CA TYR A 508 -5.25 21.68 16.29
C TYR A 508 -4.99 22.87 15.35
N LYS A 509 -4.22 23.87 15.80
CA LYS A 509 -3.84 25.04 15.00
C LYS A 509 -3.02 24.66 13.78
N VAL A 510 -2.08 23.75 13.94
CA VAL A 510 -1.15 23.33 12.88
C VAL A 510 -1.83 22.41 11.88
N THR A 511 -2.48 21.35 12.35
CA THR A 511 -3.03 20.30 11.46
C THR A 511 -4.43 20.61 10.97
N ARG A 512 -5.25 21.34 11.76
CA ARG A 512 -6.61 21.78 11.44
C ARG A 512 -7.58 20.63 11.14
N PRO A 513 -7.63 19.57 11.96
CA PRO A 513 -8.48 18.43 11.68
C PRO A 513 -9.94 18.73 11.96
N PHE A 514 -10.85 18.10 11.21
CA PHE A 514 -12.25 18.04 11.63
C PHE A 514 -12.46 16.98 12.72
N GLY A 515 -13.64 16.95 13.35
CA GLY A 515 -13.98 15.98 14.38
C GLY A 515 -14.38 16.60 15.71
N PHE A 516 -14.23 15.86 16.80
CA PHE A 516 -14.67 16.20 18.14
C PHE A 516 -13.59 17.01 18.90
N TRP A 517 -13.45 18.29 18.55
CA TRP A 517 -12.44 19.23 19.09
C TRP A 517 -13.05 20.37 19.91
N GLY A 518 -14.29 20.20 20.39
CA GLY A 518 -15.09 21.29 21.01
C GLY A 518 -14.34 22.08 22.07
N SER A 519 -13.73 21.43 23.06
CA SER A 519 -13.00 22.10 24.15
C SER A 519 -11.74 22.84 23.69
N VAL A 520 -11.06 22.36 22.63
CA VAL A 520 -9.86 23.00 22.08
C VAL A 520 -10.23 24.20 21.19
N ARG A 521 -11.35 24.12 20.50
CA ARG A 521 -11.82 25.16 19.56
C ARG A 521 -12.17 26.48 20.25
N THR A 522 -12.57 26.43 21.53
CA THR A 522 -12.86 27.63 22.30
C THR A 522 -11.64 28.52 22.55
N GLU A 523 -10.43 27.95 22.43
CA GLU A 523 -9.16 28.67 22.60
C GLU A 523 -8.63 29.28 21.27
N ILE A 524 -9.32 29.05 20.14
CA ILE A 524 -8.89 29.51 18.83
C ILE A 524 -9.59 30.82 18.45
N PRO A 525 -8.88 31.81 17.90
CA PRO A 525 -9.48 33.04 17.41
C PRO A 525 -10.58 32.76 16.36
N PRO A 526 -11.72 33.50 16.40
CA PRO A 526 -12.88 33.22 15.53
C PRO A 526 -12.56 33.27 14.01
N ASP A 527 -11.69 34.18 13.59
CA ASP A 527 -11.25 34.33 12.21
C ASP A 527 -10.47 33.10 11.71
N VAL A 528 -9.56 32.56 12.53
CA VAL A 528 -8.81 31.32 12.25
C VAL A 528 -9.76 30.14 12.23
N LEU A 529 -10.71 30.08 13.20
CA LEU A 529 -11.69 29.01 13.28
C LEU A 529 -12.59 28.96 12.03
N ASN A 530 -13.01 30.12 11.51
CA ASN A 530 -13.78 30.19 10.27
C ASN A 530 -13.00 29.65 9.06
N GLN A 531 -11.72 30.03 8.95
CA GLN A 531 -10.84 29.47 7.89
C GLN A 531 -10.73 27.95 7.99
N ILE A 532 -10.55 27.38 9.21
CA ILE A 532 -10.49 25.94 9.44
C ILE A 532 -11.81 25.27 9.04
N ASN A 533 -12.94 25.86 9.41
CA ASN A 533 -14.26 25.31 9.08
C ASN A 533 -14.51 25.27 7.56
N GLU A 534 -14.13 26.32 6.85
CA GLU A 534 -14.24 26.38 5.39
C GLU A 534 -13.33 25.36 4.70
N GLU A 535 -12.07 25.24 5.17
CA GLU A 535 -11.12 24.23 4.67
C GLU A 535 -11.72 22.84 4.87
N ASN A 536 -12.16 22.51 6.07
CA ASN A 536 -12.72 21.20 6.42
C ASN A 536 -14.00 20.88 5.65
N ARG A 537 -14.90 21.85 5.45
CA ARG A 537 -16.11 21.66 4.64
C ARG A 537 -15.78 21.30 3.21
N ARG A 538 -14.82 22.00 2.60
CA ARG A 538 -14.35 21.69 1.23
C ARG A 538 -13.71 20.33 1.14
N ASP A 539 -12.87 19.96 2.11
CA ASP A 539 -12.23 18.65 2.16
C ASP A 539 -13.24 17.50 2.26
N ILE A 540 -14.24 17.65 3.14
CA ILE A 540 -15.32 16.66 3.29
C ILE A 540 -16.12 16.50 1.99
N ILE A 541 -16.46 17.61 1.33
CA ILE A 541 -17.15 17.53 0.03
C ILE A 541 -16.23 16.88 -1.03
N ALA A 542 -14.97 17.28 -1.07
CA ALA A 542 -14.02 16.78 -2.07
C ALA A 542 -13.80 15.26 -1.97
N ILE A 543 -13.86 14.65 -0.77
CA ILE A 543 -13.68 13.19 -0.62
C ILE A 543 -14.81 12.40 -1.29
N PHE A 544 -16.05 12.93 -1.31
CA PHE A 544 -17.16 12.30 -2.02
C PHE A 544 -16.99 12.29 -3.55
N PHE A 545 -16.13 13.16 -4.08
CA PHE A 545 -15.71 13.12 -5.48
C PHE A 545 -14.43 12.28 -5.66
N ALA A 546 -13.47 12.37 -4.73
CA ALA A 546 -12.16 11.74 -4.85
C ALA A 546 -12.21 10.22 -4.84
N VAL A 547 -12.98 9.62 -3.92
CA VAL A 547 -13.09 8.16 -3.80
C VAL A 547 -13.76 7.56 -5.04
N PRO A 548 -14.94 8.01 -5.49
CA PRO A 548 -15.53 7.50 -6.73
C PRO A 548 -14.67 7.80 -7.95
N TRP A 549 -14.00 8.96 -8.02
CA TRP A 549 -13.11 9.33 -9.11
C TRP A 549 -11.97 8.31 -9.26
N GLN A 550 -11.35 7.91 -8.17
CA GLN A 550 -10.26 6.92 -8.20
C GLN A 550 -10.77 5.54 -8.66
N VAL A 551 -11.92 5.09 -8.16
CA VAL A 551 -12.54 3.81 -8.57
C VAL A 551 -12.87 3.83 -10.08
N VAL A 552 -13.53 4.89 -10.54
CA VAL A 552 -13.94 5.05 -11.95
C VAL A 552 -12.70 5.12 -12.86
N LEU A 553 -11.66 5.86 -12.46
CA LEU A 553 -10.41 5.96 -13.20
C LEU A 553 -9.78 4.57 -13.42
N PHE A 554 -9.72 3.75 -12.38
CA PHE A 554 -9.11 2.42 -12.42
C PHE A 554 -9.95 1.44 -13.24
N LEU A 555 -11.27 1.43 -13.05
CA LEU A 555 -12.18 0.60 -13.83
C LEU A 555 -12.19 0.97 -15.32
N THR A 556 -12.08 2.26 -15.65
CA THR A 556 -12.00 2.70 -17.05
C THR A 556 -10.86 2.03 -17.78
N GLY A 557 -9.66 2.00 -17.16
CA GLY A 557 -8.49 1.35 -17.73
C GLY A 557 -8.68 -0.15 -17.96
N MET A 558 -9.32 -0.86 -17.01
CA MET A 558 -9.65 -2.28 -17.16
C MET A 558 -10.64 -2.52 -18.29
N MET A 559 -11.74 -1.74 -18.35
CA MET A 559 -12.79 -1.89 -19.36
C MET A 559 -12.29 -1.64 -20.78
N ILE A 560 -11.30 -0.74 -20.94
CA ILE A 560 -10.65 -0.52 -22.24
C ILE A 560 -9.98 -1.82 -22.72
N VAL A 561 -9.18 -2.45 -21.87
CA VAL A 561 -8.48 -3.69 -22.23
C VAL A 561 -9.47 -4.84 -22.47
N MET A 562 -10.51 -4.95 -21.64
CA MET A 562 -11.59 -5.93 -21.78
C MET A 562 -12.50 -5.66 -22.97
N LYS A 563 -12.25 -4.62 -23.78
CA LYS A 563 -13.04 -4.22 -24.97
C LYS A 563 -14.52 -3.93 -24.65
N GLN A 564 -14.85 -3.54 -23.41
CA GLN A 564 -16.21 -3.22 -22.96
C GLN A 564 -16.57 -1.76 -23.24
N TRP A 565 -16.65 -1.39 -24.52
CA TRP A 565 -16.73 0.01 -24.97
C TRP A 565 -17.94 0.77 -24.42
N SER A 566 -19.11 0.12 -24.29
CA SER A 566 -20.29 0.76 -23.70
C SER A 566 -20.02 1.19 -22.26
N ASN A 567 -19.36 0.32 -21.46
CA ASN A 567 -18.97 0.64 -20.09
C ASN A 567 -17.90 1.76 -20.06
N VAL A 568 -16.95 1.75 -21.00
CA VAL A 568 -15.91 2.78 -21.12
C VAL A 568 -16.52 4.16 -21.33
N PHE A 569 -17.50 4.31 -22.24
CA PHE A 569 -18.16 5.60 -22.49
C PHE A 569 -18.91 6.11 -21.26
N ASN A 570 -19.63 5.23 -20.56
CA ASN A 570 -20.35 5.59 -19.33
C ASN A 570 -19.40 6.01 -18.21
N LEU A 571 -18.32 5.24 -18.00
CA LEU A 571 -17.30 5.55 -16.99
C LEU A 571 -16.55 6.85 -17.32
N PHE A 572 -16.24 7.08 -18.61
CA PHE A 572 -15.58 8.32 -19.05
C PHE A 572 -16.48 9.54 -18.79
N GLY A 573 -17.76 9.47 -19.09
CA GLY A 573 -18.71 10.54 -18.77
C GLY A 573 -18.76 10.83 -17.27
N LEU A 574 -18.82 9.78 -16.44
CA LEU A 574 -18.78 9.92 -14.99
C LEU A 574 -17.44 10.49 -14.50
N LEU A 575 -16.32 10.05 -15.08
CA LEU A 575 -14.98 10.56 -14.76
C LEU A 575 -14.86 12.06 -15.01
N VAL A 576 -15.42 12.58 -16.09
CA VAL A 576 -15.45 14.02 -16.41
C VAL A 576 -16.20 14.78 -15.31
N VAL A 577 -17.40 14.31 -14.92
CA VAL A 577 -18.20 14.96 -13.87
C VAL A 577 -17.45 14.96 -12.53
N LEU A 578 -16.89 13.82 -12.13
CA LEU A 578 -16.12 13.69 -10.89
C LEU A 578 -14.84 14.55 -10.91
N SER A 579 -14.16 14.65 -12.06
CA SER A 579 -12.99 15.51 -12.23
C SER A 579 -13.36 17.00 -12.12
N ALA A 580 -14.50 17.40 -12.65
CA ALA A 580 -15.01 18.77 -12.48
C ALA A 580 -15.29 19.09 -11.01
N GLY A 581 -15.90 18.15 -10.28
CA GLY A 581 -16.12 18.26 -8.83
C GLY A 581 -14.80 18.40 -8.05
N LEU A 582 -13.82 17.53 -8.34
CA LEU A 582 -12.48 17.61 -7.74
C LEU A 582 -11.77 18.93 -8.05
N TYR A 583 -11.85 19.39 -9.30
CA TYR A 583 -11.28 20.67 -9.66
C TYR A 583 -11.90 21.81 -8.84
N TRP A 584 -13.24 21.82 -8.72
CA TRP A 584 -13.96 22.89 -8.06
C TRP A 584 -13.77 22.91 -6.54
N PHE A 585 -13.85 21.75 -5.87
CA PHE A 585 -13.82 21.70 -4.40
C PHE A 585 -12.42 21.52 -3.83
N TRP A 586 -11.47 20.97 -4.60
CA TRP A 586 -10.14 20.68 -4.12
C TRP A 586 -9.04 21.40 -4.87
N TYR A 587 -8.85 21.14 -6.20
CA TYR A 587 -7.65 21.54 -6.94
C TYR A 587 -7.45 23.07 -6.97
N ARG A 588 -8.48 23.85 -7.27
CA ARG A 588 -8.43 25.32 -7.33
C ARG A 588 -8.09 25.98 -5.98
N HIS A 589 -8.29 25.27 -4.86
CA HIS A 589 -8.04 25.74 -3.50
C HIS A 589 -6.69 25.30 -2.95
N LEU A 590 -5.88 24.55 -3.71
CA LEU A 590 -4.53 24.20 -3.32
C LEU A 590 -3.67 25.47 -3.21
N SER A 591 -3.29 25.81 -1.97
CA SER A 591 -2.47 26.99 -1.70
C SER A 591 -1.17 26.95 -2.48
N LYS A 592 -0.79 28.08 -3.10
CA LYS A 592 0.52 28.27 -3.73
C LYS A 592 1.59 28.66 -2.71
N GLU A 593 1.20 29.09 -1.53
CA GLU A 593 2.11 29.52 -0.47
C GLU A 593 2.66 28.31 0.29
N VAL A 594 3.96 28.33 0.54
CA VAL A 594 4.60 27.44 1.51
C VAL A 594 4.22 27.96 2.90
N ARG A 595 3.16 27.42 3.48
CA ARG A 595 2.85 27.69 4.89
C ARG A 595 3.82 26.87 5.75
N LEU A 596 4.79 27.56 6.31
CA LEU A 596 5.72 27.04 7.31
C LEU A 596 4.97 26.77 8.62
#